data_53609902088008d24df1c73e10fc1917
#
_entry.id   53609902088008d24df1c73e10fc1917
#
_cell.length_a   1.000
_cell.length_b   1.000
_cell.length_c   1.000
_cell.angle_alpha   90.00
_cell.angle_beta   90.00
_cell.angle_gamma   90.00
#
_symmetry.space_group_name_H-M   'P 1'
#
loop_
_entity.id
_entity.type
_entity.pdbx_description
1 polymer ?
#
loop_
_entity_poly.entity_id
_entity_poly.type
_entity_poly.pdbx_seq_one_letter_code
_entity_poly.pdbx_strand_id
1 'polypeptide(L)'
;MRMLHQITLTTCAIILFILSSCSENSRKATDTGKVFLKSLYTCDFKTCDALCTENGKEAVRWFASNLTEDDLALISCEMEIKTEEYEVTDSSAYVAFTAKNVIVCDSLERKGHIGNRTLKVELKNVKGSWKVDKLEW
;
A
#
# COMPACT_ATOMS: atom_id res chain seq x y z
N MET A 1 -39.36 -22.22 21.18
CA MET A 1 -38.06 -22.82 20.93
C MET A 1 -37.61 -22.74 19.48
N ARG A 2 -38.43 -23.01 18.49
CA ARG A 2 -38.04 -22.90 17.07
C ARG A 2 -37.71 -21.47 16.60
N MET A 3 -38.38 -20.44 17.13
CA MET A 3 -38.12 -19.03 16.79
C MET A 3 -36.78 -18.52 17.32
N LEU A 4 -36.35 -18.93 18.50
CA LEU A 4 -35.06 -18.53 19.08
C LEU A 4 -33.88 -19.14 18.32
N HIS A 5 -34.03 -20.34 17.78
CA HIS A 5 -32.99 -21.00 16.99
C HIS A 5 -32.81 -20.34 15.61
N GLN A 6 -33.88 -19.87 15.00
CA GLN A 6 -33.81 -19.16 13.72
C GLN A 6 -33.18 -17.77 13.86
N ILE A 7 -33.47 -17.05 14.94
CA ILE A 7 -32.91 -15.71 15.22
C ILE A 7 -31.40 -15.81 15.47
N THR A 8 -30.94 -16.81 16.22
CA THR A 8 -29.51 -17.03 16.49
C THR A 8 -28.73 -17.41 15.23
N LEU A 9 -29.28 -18.23 14.36
CA LEU A 9 -28.65 -18.60 13.10
C LEU A 9 -28.53 -17.41 12.13
N THR A 10 -29.54 -16.57 12.05
CA THR A 10 -29.58 -15.39 11.19
C THR A 10 -28.55 -14.34 11.67
N THR A 11 -28.45 -14.16 12.99
CA THR A 11 -27.53 -13.21 13.59
C THR A 11 -26.06 -13.65 13.38
N CYS A 12 -25.76 -14.94 13.54
CA CYS A 12 -24.42 -15.49 13.24
C CYS A 12 -24.04 -15.35 11.77
N ALA A 13 -24.97 -15.57 10.84
CA ALA A 13 -24.72 -15.44 9.40
C ALA A 13 -24.40 -13.98 9.01
N ILE A 14 -25.10 -13.01 9.60
CA ILE A 14 -24.87 -11.57 9.37
C ILE A 14 -23.51 -11.14 9.91
N ILE A 15 -23.11 -11.60 11.08
CA ILE A 15 -21.79 -11.28 11.69
C ILE A 15 -20.67 -11.88 10.84
N LEU A 16 -20.79 -13.10 10.35
CA LEU A 16 -19.82 -13.74 9.47
C LEU A 16 -19.69 -13.00 8.14
N PHE A 17 -20.77 -12.46 7.60
CA PHE A 17 -20.76 -11.69 6.36
C PHE A 17 -20.04 -10.34 6.51
N ILE A 18 -20.24 -9.66 7.64
CA ILE A 18 -19.54 -8.40 7.96
C ILE A 18 -18.05 -8.64 8.16
N LEU A 19 -17.63 -9.69 8.84
CA LEU A 19 -16.24 -10.04 9.06
C LEU A 19 -15.52 -10.41 7.76
N SER A 20 -16.16 -11.13 6.84
CA SER A 20 -15.58 -11.48 5.54
C SER A 20 -15.45 -10.27 4.63
N SER A 21 -16.38 -9.31 4.66
CA SER A 21 -16.32 -8.05 3.93
C SER A 21 -15.18 -7.16 4.40
N CYS A 22 -14.96 -7.00 5.72
CA CYS A 22 -13.84 -6.27 6.30
C CYS A 22 -12.49 -6.91 5.94
N SER A 23 -12.38 -8.24 5.97
CA SER A 23 -11.18 -8.98 5.60
C SER A 23 -10.82 -8.80 4.12
N GLU A 24 -11.80 -8.78 3.23
CA GLU A 24 -11.59 -8.56 1.80
C GLU A 24 -11.13 -7.13 1.52
N ASN A 25 -11.72 -6.12 2.14
CA ASN A 25 -11.30 -4.72 2.04
C ASN A 25 -9.87 -4.51 2.52
N SER A 26 -9.51 -5.11 3.64
CA SER A 26 -8.16 -5.05 4.19
C SER A 26 -7.14 -5.66 3.23
N ARG A 27 -7.45 -6.80 2.65
CA ARG A 27 -6.60 -7.46 1.66
C ARG A 27 -6.41 -6.59 0.42
N LYS A 28 -7.48 -6.05 -0.13
CA LYS A 28 -7.42 -5.18 -1.32
C LYS A 28 -6.59 -3.91 -1.08
N ALA A 29 -6.77 -3.27 0.07
CA ALA A 29 -6.00 -2.09 0.42
C ALA A 29 -4.51 -2.41 0.61
N THR A 30 -4.18 -3.46 1.36
CA THR A 30 -2.79 -3.87 1.57
C THR A 30 -2.12 -4.33 0.28
N ASP A 31 -2.82 -5.08 -0.57
CA ASP A 31 -2.31 -5.50 -1.88
C ASP A 31 -2.03 -4.30 -2.80
N THR A 32 -2.92 -3.32 -2.83
CA THR A 32 -2.72 -2.09 -3.61
C THR A 32 -1.48 -1.33 -3.14
N GLY A 33 -1.31 -1.15 -1.85
CA GLY A 33 -0.12 -0.52 -1.28
C GLY A 33 1.17 -1.27 -1.62
N LYS A 34 1.14 -2.59 -1.58
CA LYS A 34 2.27 -3.44 -1.92
C LYS A 34 2.66 -3.37 -3.40
N VAL A 35 1.68 -3.42 -4.29
CA VAL A 35 1.90 -3.27 -5.74
C VAL A 35 2.44 -1.88 -6.05
N PHE A 36 1.89 -0.85 -5.42
CA PHE A 36 2.39 0.52 -5.55
C PHE A 36 3.87 0.63 -5.18
N LEU A 37 4.27 0.12 -4.01
CA LEU A 37 5.67 0.20 -3.55
C LEU A 37 6.62 -0.62 -4.44
N LYS A 38 6.23 -1.80 -4.87
CA LYS A 38 7.01 -2.58 -5.84
C LYS A 38 7.21 -1.83 -7.15
N SER A 39 6.16 -1.22 -7.66
CA SER A 39 6.21 -0.41 -8.88
C SER A 39 7.09 0.82 -8.70
N LEU A 40 6.98 1.51 -7.56
CA LEU A 40 7.80 2.68 -7.25
C LEU A 40 9.29 2.35 -7.24
N TYR A 41 9.68 1.31 -6.52
CA TYR A 41 11.07 0.90 -6.37
C TYR A 41 11.67 0.19 -7.58
N THR A 42 10.85 -0.21 -8.54
CA THR A 42 11.30 -0.70 -9.85
C THR A 42 11.18 0.35 -10.95
N CYS A 43 10.82 1.59 -10.59
CA CYS A 43 10.66 2.72 -11.51
C CYS A 43 9.58 2.53 -12.58
N ASP A 44 8.58 1.71 -12.29
CA ASP A 44 7.36 1.60 -13.09
C ASP A 44 6.36 2.70 -12.68
N PHE A 45 6.69 3.93 -13.04
CA PHE A 45 5.93 5.11 -12.63
C PHE A 45 4.55 5.19 -13.29
N LYS A 46 4.37 4.56 -14.42
CA LYS A 46 3.07 4.46 -15.08
C LYS A 46 2.06 3.68 -14.23
N THR A 47 2.49 2.53 -13.69
CA THR A 47 1.68 1.74 -12.76
C THR A 47 1.43 2.50 -11.46
N CYS A 48 2.45 3.18 -10.93
CA CYS A 48 2.29 4.03 -9.74
C CYS A 48 1.20 5.09 -9.94
N ASP A 49 1.24 5.82 -11.04
CA ASP A 49 0.26 6.86 -11.34
C ASP A 49 -1.17 6.32 -11.46
N ALA A 50 -1.33 5.13 -12.04
CA ALA A 50 -2.62 4.46 -12.13
C ALA A 50 -3.20 4.05 -10.75
N LEU A 51 -2.34 3.85 -9.76
CA LEU A 51 -2.70 3.44 -8.39
C LEU A 51 -2.82 4.61 -7.42
N CYS A 52 -2.57 5.84 -7.86
CA CYS A 52 -2.58 7.03 -7.01
C CYS A 52 -3.78 7.93 -7.25
N THR A 53 -4.18 8.66 -6.19
CA THR A 53 -4.92 9.91 -6.33
C THR A 53 -3.99 11.00 -6.85
N GLU A 54 -4.52 12.15 -7.24
CA GLU A 54 -3.67 13.31 -7.63
C GLU A 54 -2.69 13.71 -6.52
N ASN A 55 -3.13 13.63 -5.27
CA ASN A 55 -2.27 13.90 -4.12
C ASN A 55 -1.14 12.84 -3.99
N GLY A 56 -1.45 11.58 -4.19
CA GLY A 56 -0.47 10.49 -4.12
C GLY A 56 0.62 10.56 -5.19
N LYS A 57 0.32 11.15 -6.34
CA LYS A 57 1.30 11.36 -7.43
C LYS A 57 2.46 12.28 -7.03
N GLU A 58 2.28 13.12 -6.02
CA GLU A 58 3.36 13.99 -5.53
C GLU A 58 4.55 13.17 -5.00
N ALA A 59 4.28 12.10 -4.26
CA ALA A 59 5.33 11.20 -3.77
C ALA A 59 6.07 10.51 -4.92
N VAL A 60 5.36 10.10 -5.95
CA VAL A 60 5.96 9.49 -7.16
C VAL A 60 6.88 10.49 -7.88
N ARG A 61 6.42 11.72 -8.06
CA ARG A 61 7.23 12.79 -8.69
C ARG A 61 8.48 13.11 -7.88
N TRP A 62 8.33 13.21 -6.56
CA TRP A 62 9.46 13.46 -5.68
C TRP A 62 10.50 12.34 -5.80
N PHE A 63 10.08 11.10 -5.72
CA PHE A 63 10.98 9.94 -5.85
C PHE A 63 11.67 9.93 -7.22
N ALA A 64 10.90 10.09 -8.30
CA ALA A 64 11.45 10.09 -9.66
C ALA A 64 12.46 11.22 -9.89
N SER A 65 12.21 12.41 -9.32
CA SER A 65 13.10 13.56 -9.48
C SER A 65 14.41 13.46 -8.69
N ASN A 66 14.45 12.59 -7.68
CA ASN A 66 15.65 12.36 -6.86
C ASN A 66 16.52 11.19 -7.33
N LEU A 67 16.06 10.45 -8.34
CA LEU A 67 16.83 9.35 -8.93
C LEU A 67 17.81 9.86 -9.99
N THR A 68 19.01 9.29 -9.98
CA THR A 68 20.03 9.48 -11.00
C THR A 68 20.14 8.23 -11.88
N GLU A 69 20.85 8.33 -13.01
CA GLU A 69 21.14 7.15 -13.86
C GLU A 69 21.92 6.07 -13.09
N ASP A 70 22.83 6.48 -12.21
CA ASP A 70 23.60 5.55 -11.37
C ASP A 70 22.69 4.80 -10.39
N ASP A 71 21.65 5.46 -9.86
CA ASP A 71 20.68 4.84 -8.97
C ASP A 71 19.85 3.77 -9.70
N LEU A 72 19.51 3.99 -10.96
CA LEU A 72 18.77 3.02 -11.77
C LEU A 72 19.53 1.70 -11.95
N ALA A 73 20.86 1.75 -11.97
CA ALA A 73 21.71 0.56 -12.02
C ALA A 73 21.69 -0.26 -10.73
N LEU A 74 21.24 0.31 -9.63
CA LEU A 74 21.12 -0.35 -8.32
C LEU A 74 19.81 -1.09 -8.13
N ILE A 75 18.84 -0.98 -9.03
CA ILE A 75 17.55 -1.65 -8.91
C ILE A 75 17.76 -3.16 -8.86
N SER A 76 17.31 -3.76 -7.77
CA SER A 76 17.51 -5.18 -7.50
C SER A 76 16.21 -5.96 -7.64
N CYS A 77 16.31 -7.17 -8.19
CA CYS A 77 15.23 -8.16 -8.18
C CYS A 77 15.03 -8.81 -6.78
N GLU A 78 15.95 -8.56 -5.84
CA GLU A 78 15.92 -9.10 -4.48
C GLU A 78 15.13 -8.23 -3.50
N MET A 79 14.42 -7.24 -4.00
CA MET A 79 13.55 -6.38 -3.20
C MET A 79 12.42 -7.19 -2.53
N GLU A 80 12.19 -6.90 -1.26
CA GLU A 80 11.11 -7.49 -0.48
C GLU A 80 10.26 -6.40 0.16
N ILE A 81 8.95 -6.45 -0.05
CA ILE A 81 7.98 -5.56 0.58
C ILE A 81 7.11 -6.40 1.51
N LYS A 82 7.14 -6.09 2.79
CA LYS A 82 6.39 -6.79 3.83
C LYS A 82 5.40 -5.86 4.50
N THR A 83 4.14 -6.28 4.61
CA THR A 83 3.11 -5.61 5.40
C THR A 83 3.34 -5.87 6.87
N GLU A 84 3.47 -4.82 7.69
CA GLU A 84 3.67 -4.90 9.14
C GLU A 84 2.36 -4.69 9.90
N GLU A 85 1.71 -3.56 9.68
CA GLU A 85 0.46 -3.18 10.35
C GLU A 85 -0.49 -2.53 9.37
N TYR A 86 -1.78 -2.61 9.66
CA TYR A 86 -2.78 -1.90 8.87
C TYR A 86 -4.03 -1.58 9.68
N GLU A 87 -4.67 -0.46 9.32
CA GLU A 87 -6.00 -0.07 9.76
C GLU A 87 -6.83 0.26 8.54
N VAL A 88 -7.93 -0.42 8.33
CA VAL A 88 -8.78 -0.27 7.14
C VAL A 88 -10.22 -0.02 7.54
N THR A 89 -10.78 1.06 7.00
CA THR A 89 -12.21 1.38 7.06
C THR A 89 -12.83 1.21 5.67
N ASP A 90 -14.10 1.52 5.50
CA ASP A 90 -14.75 1.45 4.18
C ASP A 90 -14.23 2.48 3.19
N SER A 91 -13.70 3.60 3.67
CA SER A 91 -13.31 4.75 2.85
C SER A 91 -11.81 5.03 2.83
N SER A 92 -11.07 4.56 3.83
CA SER A 92 -9.65 4.87 3.98
C SER A 92 -8.87 3.70 4.57
N ALA A 93 -7.57 3.69 4.33
CA ALA A 93 -6.65 2.70 4.89
C ALA A 93 -5.31 3.33 5.24
N TYR A 94 -4.73 2.82 6.29
CA TYR A 94 -3.36 3.06 6.71
C TYR A 94 -2.62 1.75 6.71
N VAL A 95 -1.51 1.67 5.99
CA VAL A 95 -0.70 0.44 5.94
C VAL A 95 0.77 0.80 6.16
N ALA A 96 1.38 0.15 7.14
CA ALA A 96 2.81 0.22 7.38
C ALA A 96 3.52 -0.95 6.70
N PHE A 97 4.58 -0.65 5.98
CA PHE A 97 5.40 -1.63 5.26
C PHE A 97 6.85 -1.53 5.68
N THR A 98 7.54 -2.64 5.61
CA THR A 98 9.01 -2.70 5.59
C THR A 98 9.46 -3.07 4.19
N ALA A 99 10.29 -2.23 3.60
CA ALA A 99 10.92 -2.48 2.30
C ALA A 99 12.39 -2.82 2.50
N LYS A 100 12.82 -3.96 1.98
CA LYS A 100 14.21 -4.43 2.04
C LYS A 100 14.82 -4.44 0.66
N ASN A 101 16.11 -4.11 0.61
CA ASN A 101 16.89 -4.09 -0.63
C ASN A 101 16.30 -3.13 -1.68
N VAL A 102 15.89 -1.97 -1.23
CA VAL A 102 15.33 -0.90 -2.07
C VAL A 102 16.29 0.27 -2.19
N ILE A 103 16.10 1.09 -3.20
CA ILE A 103 16.86 2.33 -3.36
C ILE A 103 16.39 3.32 -2.30
N VAL A 104 17.31 3.77 -1.46
CA VAL A 104 17.08 4.82 -0.48
C VAL A 104 17.66 6.12 -1.00
N CYS A 105 16.79 7.08 -1.29
CA CYS A 105 17.17 8.44 -1.67
C CYS A 105 17.04 9.33 -0.43
N ASP A 106 18.15 9.87 0.02
CA ASP A 106 18.17 10.87 1.08
C ASP A 106 18.43 12.25 0.47
N SER A 107 17.64 13.24 0.83
CA SER A 107 17.79 14.61 0.35
C SER A 107 19.14 15.26 0.74
N LEU A 108 19.81 14.71 1.74
CA LEU A 108 21.13 15.16 2.20
C LEU A 108 22.30 14.46 1.48
N GLU A 109 22.05 13.31 0.88
CA GLU A 109 23.03 12.55 0.10
C GLU A 109 22.71 12.65 -1.40
N ARG A 110 23.70 12.98 -2.21
CA ARG A 110 23.52 13.12 -3.66
C ARG A 110 23.47 11.78 -4.42
N LYS A 111 23.67 10.68 -3.72
CA LYS A 111 23.66 9.33 -4.29
C LYS A 111 22.72 8.45 -3.48
N GLY A 112 21.82 7.76 -4.18
CA GLY A 112 21.05 6.69 -3.60
C GLY A 112 21.94 5.49 -3.23
N HIS A 113 21.47 4.68 -2.33
CA HIS A 113 22.09 3.42 -1.93
C HIS A 113 21.02 2.37 -1.70
N ILE A 114 21.41 1.11 -1.70
CA ILE A 114 20.49 0.02 -1.38
C ILE A 114 20.41 -0.12 0.14
N GLY A 115 19.22 -0.16 0.66
CA GLY A 115 18.97 -0.27 2.09
C GLY A 115 17.55 -0.71 2.42
N ASN A 116 17.20 -0.56 3.69
CA ASN A 116 15.87 -0.89 4.21
C ASN A 116 15.13 0.37 4.65
N ARG A 117 13.83 0.38 4.42
CA ARG A 117 12.94 1.49 4.81
C ARG A 117 11.68 0.97 5.48
N THR A 118 11.21 1.72 6.46
CA THR A 118 9.85 1.62 6.97
C THR A 118 9.02 2.72 6.32
N LEU A 119 7.88 2.35 5.77
CA LEU A 119 7.03 3.23 4.99
C LEU A 119 5.60 3.16 5.50
N LYS A 120 4.90 4.29 5.48
CA LYS A 120 3.47 4.35 5.76
C LYS A 120 2.73 4.84 4.53
N VAL A 121 1.74 4.08 4.12
CA VAL A 121 0.91 4.38 2.95
C VAL A 121 -0.50 4.66 3.42
N GLU A 122 -1.00 5.83 3.07
CA GLU A 122 -2.42 6.16 3.20
C GLU A 122 -3.13 5.91 1.88
N LEU A 123 -4.23 5.15 1.93
CA LEU A 123 -5.04 4.87 0.77
C LEU A 123 -6.47 5.38 0.96
N LYS A 124 -7.10 5.72 -0.14
CA LYS A 124 -8.53 6.08 -0.21
C LYS A 124 -9.27 5.12 -1.11
N ASN A 125 -10.48 4.77 -0.71
CA ASN A 125 -11.40 4.03 -1.55
C ASN A 125 -12.13 5.02 -2.46
N VAL A 126 -11.82 4.99 -3.73
CA VAL A 126 -12.42 5.85 -4.76
C VAL A 126 -13.30 5.00 -5.65
N LYS A 127 -14.61 5.05 -5.43
CA LYS A 127 -15.62 4.29 -6.19
C LYS A 127 -15.34 2.79 -6.28
N GLY A 128 -14.95 2.19 -5.15
CA GLY A 128 -14.65 0.76 -5.06
C GLY A 128 -13.20 0.38 -5.37
N SER A 129 -12.37 1.32 -5.79
CA SER A 129 -10.94 1.10 -6.05
C SER A 129 -10.07 1.77 -5.00
N TRP A 130 -9.15 1.03 -4.42
CA TRP A 130 -8.16 1.59 -3.50
C TRP A 130 -7.09 2.35 -4.28
N LYS A 131 -6.80 3.58 -3.84
CA LYS A 131 -5.80 4.46 -4.43
C LYS A 131 -4.88 5.00 -3.35
N VAL A 132 -3.58 5.05 -3.64
CA VAL A 132 -2.60 5.67 -2.74
C VAL A 132 -2.79 7.17 -2.76
N ASP A 133 -3.00 7.75 -1.58
CA ASP A 133 -3.23 9.18 -1.39
C ASP A 133 -2.03 9.89 -0.79
N LYS A 134 -1.25 9.19 0.03
CA LYS A 134 -0.06 9.75 0.68
C LYS A 134 0.95 8.65 0.98
N LEU A 135 2.21 8.98 0.87
CA LEU A 135 3.34 8.14 1.25
C LEU A 135 4.22 8.89 2.24
N GLU A 136 4.48 8.27 3.38
CA GLU A 136 5.45 8.74 4.39
C GLU A 136 6.66 7.80 4.38
N TRP A 137 7.83 8.43 4.21
CA TRP A 137 9.12 7.74 4.13
C TRP A 137 9.71 7.42 5.48
#